data_d75b4ef8a56175b13b953e327a52aeb1
#
_entry.id   d75b4ef8a56175b13b953e327a52aeb1
#
_cell.length_a   1.000
_cell.length_b   1.000
_cell.length_c   1.000
_cell.angle_alpha   90.00
_cell.angle_beta   90.00
_cell.angle_gamma   90.00
#
_symmetry.space_group_name_H-M   'P 1'
#
loop_
_entity.id
_entity.type
_entity.pdbx_description
1 polymer ?
#
loop_
_entity_poly.entity_id
_entity_poly.type
_entity_poly.pdbx_seq_one_letter_code
_entity_poly.pdbx_strand_id
1 'polypeptide(L)'
;GKMQDAGIGMIMDAGSTILSWDKIVKLTEEYPFVYGAIGVHPDEVGNLDETQFARMERLLDKEKIKAVGEIGLDYYWDNEPHEVQQKWFIRQLELAGEVKKPVIIHSREAAADTMYIMKNYAQGLDGVIHCYSYSREMAEEYVKMGFYIGIGGVVTFKNAKKLKDVAAA
;
A
#
# COMPACT_ATOMS: atom_id res chain seq x y z
N GLY A 1 11.58 17.26 15.95
CA GLY A 1 11.73 17.80 14.63
C GLY A 1 10.61 18.74 14.24
N LYS A 2 10.60 19.21 13.03
CA LYS A 2 9.70 20.26 12.49
C LYS A 2 8.24 19.80 12.26
N MET A 3 7.89 18.56 12.58
CA MET A 3 6.55 18.02 12.32
C MET A 3 5.44 18.72 13.09
N GLN A 4 5.62 18.87 14.40
CA GLN A 4 4.62 19.53 15.26
C GLN A 4 4.42 20.98 14.84
N ASP A 5 5.50 21.68 14.47
CA ASP A 5 5.44 23.06 13.97
C ASP A 5 4.68 23.15 12.64
N ALA A 6 4.65 22.07 11.84
CA ALA A 6 3.90 21.95 10.59
C ALA A 6 2.46 21.42 10.78
N GLY A 7 2.01 21.20 12.02
CA GLY A 7 0.67 20.68 12.32
C GLY A 7 0.48 19.21 11.97
N ILE A 8 1.56 18.43 11.78
CA ILE A 8 1.49 17.00 11.49
C ILE A 8 1.36 16.22 12.79
N GLY A 9 0.20 15.60 13.02
CA GLY A 9 -0.09 14.84 14.23
C GLY A 9 0.40 13.40 14.21
N MET A 10 0.47 12.75 13.03
CA MET A 10 0.93 11.37 12.87
C MET A 10 1.55 11.13 11.49
N ILE A 11 2.39 10.09 11.41
CA ILE A 11 2.98 9.56 10.16
C ILE A 11 2.71 8.07 10.09
N MET A 12 2.36 7.59 8.89
CA MET A 12 2.43 6.18 8.52
C MET A 12 3.71 5.96 7.71
N ASP A 13 4.64 5.15 8.23
CA ASP A 13 5.85 4.70 7.52
C ASP A 13 5.54 3.35 6.86
N ALA A 14 5.50 3.33 5.52
CA ALA A 14 5.12 2.15 4.75
C ALA A 14 6.34 1.37 4.28
N GLY A 15 6.38 0.08 4.60
CA GLY A 15 7.43 -0.84 4.20
C GLY A 15 7.32 -1.21 2.72
N SER A 16 8.41 -1.06 1.98
CA SER A 16 8.50 -1.48 0.58
C SER A 16 9.40 -2.70 0.38
N THR A 17 10.32 -2.94 1.31
CA THR A 17 11.28 -4.05 1.23
C THR A 17 11.37 -4.80 2.54
N ILE A 18 11.79 -6.06 2.48
CA ILE A 18 12.08 -6.89 3.67
C ILE A 18 13.10 -6.21 4.60
N LEU A 19 14.06 -5.50 4.02
CA LEU A 19 15.11 -4.80 4.75
C LEU A 19 14.62 -3.57 5.51
N SER A 20 13.48 -2.99 5.11
CA SER A 20 12.91 -1.80 5.75
C SER A 20 12.16 -2.12 7.06
N TRP A 21 11.70 -3.35 7.25
CA TRP A 21 10.78 -3.72 8.34
C TRP A 21 11.32 -3.44 9.74
N ASP A 22 12.57 -3.83 10.02
CA ASP A 22 13.15 -3.60 11.36
C ASP A 22 13.31 -2.11 11.66
N LYS A 23 13.65 -1.31 10.66
CA LYS A 23 13.75 0.14 10.80
C LYS A 23 12.39 0.76 11.08
N ILE A 24 11.34 0.33 10.38
CA ILE A 24 9.96 0.79 10.61
C ILE A 24 9.52 0.46 12.03
N VAL A 25 9.70 -0.79 12.45
CA VAL A 25 9.38 -1.21 13.82
C VAL A 25 10.10 -0.32 14.84
N LYS A 26 11.42 -0.13 14.68
CA LYS A 26 12.21 0.74 15.57
C LYS A 26 11.68 2.17 15.61
N LEU A 27 11.32 2.75 14.47
CA LEU A 27 10.77 4.11 14.41
C LEU A 27 9.42 4.21 15.13
N THR A 28 8.58 3.18 15.02
CA THR A 28 7.31 3.16 15.75
C THR A 28 7.49 3.04 17.26
N GLU A 29 8.53 2.35 17.72
CA GLU A 29 8.88 2.23 19.14
C GLU A 29 9.52 3.53 19.69
N GLU A 30 10.33 4.21 18.88
CA GLU A 30 11.06 5.43 19.25
C GLU A 30 10.17 6.68 19.27
N TYR A 31 9.20 6.78 18.30
CA TYR A 31 8.39 7.98 18.14
C TYR A 31 6.90 7.69 18.36
N PRO A 32 6.23 8.36 19.33
CA PRO A 32 4.83 8.08 19.67
C PRO A 32 3.85 8.39 18.51
N PHE A 33 4.21 9.32 17.64
CA PHE A 33 3.40 9.75 16.48
C PHE A 33 3.69 8.97 15.19
N VAL A 34 4.64 8.02 15.20
CA VAL A 34 4.95 7.17 14.04
C VAL A 34 4.22 5.84 14.19
N TYR A 35 3.50 5.46 13.15
CA TYR A 35 2.90 4.15 12.93
C TYR A 35 3.55 3.50 11.72
N GLY A 36 3.47 2.19 11.61
CA GLY A 36 4.07 1.43 10.52
C GLY A 36 3.05 0.64 9.71
N ALA A 37 3.39 0.41 8.46
CA ALA A 37 2.81 -0.64 7.64
C ALA A 37 3.92 -1.60 7.20
N ILE A 38 3.64 -2.90 7.18
CA ILE A 38 4.57 -3.95 6.80
C ILE A 38 4.01 -4.66 5.58
N GLY A 39 4.80 -4.71 4.52
CA GLY A 39 4.49 -5.36 3.25
C GLY A 39 5.72 -5.43 2.37
N VAL A 40 5.57 -5.99 1.17
CA VAL A 40 6.60 -6.06 0.13
C VAL A 40 6.05 -5.50 -1.17
N HIS A 41 6.71 -4.44 -1.65
CA HIS A 41 6.40 -3.78 -2.90
C HIS A 41 6.57 -4.74 -4.09
N PRO A 42 5.76 -4.65 -5.16
CA PRO A 42 5.85 -5.53 -6.32
C PRO A 42 7.25 -5.65 -6.94
N ASP A 43 8.06 -4.61 -6.91
CA ASP A 43 9.44 -4.63 -7.43
C ASP A 43 10.43 -5.45 -6.58
N GLU A 44 10.04 -5.85 -5.38
CA GLU A 44 10.88 -6.52 -4.39
C GLU A 44 10.39 -7.94 -4.02
N VAL A 45 9.28 -8.39 -4.62
CA VAL A 45 8.66 -9.67 -4.27
C VAL A 45 9.49 -10.88 -4.68
N GLY A 46 10.44 -10.75 -5.58
CA GLY A 46 11.38 -11.82 -5.93
C GLY A 46 12.26 -12.28 -4.76
N ASN A 47 12.43 -11.42 -3.75
CA ASN A 47 13.17 -11.74 -2.53
C ASN A 47 12.27 -12.31 -1.41
N LEU A 48 10.96 -12.44 -1.65
CA LEU A 48 10.00 -12.92 -0.66
C LEU A 48 9.84 -14.44 -0.74
N ASP A 49 10.09 -15.11 0.36
CA ASP A 49 9.87 -16.55 0.55
C ASP A 49 8.93 -16.80 1.73
N GLU A 50 8.60 -18.06 1.99
CA GLU A 50 7.70 -18.44 3.07
C GLU A 50 8.28 -18.09 4.47
N THR A 51 9.61 -18.07 4.61
CA THR A 51 10.28 -17.69 5.88
C THR A 51 10.09 -16.19 6.14
N GLN A 52 10.28 -15.37 5.11
CA GLN A 52 10.08 -13.93 5.18
C GLN A 52 8.59 -13.60 5.35
N PHE A 53 7.71 -14.33 4.68
CA PHE A 53 6.27 -14.16 4.82
C PHE A 53 5.80 -14.45 6.26
N ALA A 54 6.25 -15.53 6.87
CA ALA A 54 5.97 -15.84 8.28
C ALA A 54 6.59 -14.79 9.24
N ARG A 55 7.71 -14.17 8.87
CA ARG A 55 8.27 -13.04 9.62
C ARG A 55 7.39 -11.79 9.51
N MET A 56 6.88 -11.50 8.31
CA MET A 56 5.93 -10.39 8.07
C MET A 56 4.70 -10.53 8.97
N GLU A 57 4.08 -11.72 9.00
CA GLU A 57 2.93 -12.05 9.86
C GLU A 57 3.21 -11.70 11.33
N ARG A 58 4.35 -12.17 11.88
CA ARG A 58 4.72 -11.84 13.27
C ARG A 58 4.94 -10.35 13.53
N LEU A 59 5.44 -9.60 12.54
CA LEU A 59 5.64 -8.16 12.68
C LEU A 59 4.31 -7.39 12.66
N LEU A 60 3.31 -7.92 11.94
CA LEU A 60 1.97 -7.35 11.91
C LEU A 60 1.25 -7.41 13.28
N ASP A 61 1.65 -8.30 14.18
CA ASP A 61 1.10 -8.35 15.56
C ASP A 61 1.53 -7.16 16.44
N LYS A 62 2.57 -6.43 16.04
CA LYS A 62 3.04 -5.30 16.85
C LYS A 62 1.99 -4.18 16.89
N GLU A 63 1.78 -3.62 18.09
CA GLU A 63 0.71 -2.66 18.38
C GLU A 63 0.67 -1.46 17.40
N LYS A 64 1.82 -0.90 17.05
CA LYS A 64 1.91 0.30 16.19
C LYS A 64 2.08 -0.02 14.71
N ILE A 65 2.09 -1.29 14.31
CA ILE A 65 1.98 -1.71 12.92
C ILE A 65 0.49 -1.81 12.58
N LYS A 66 -0.01 -0.87 11.78
CA LYS A 66 -1.45 -0.63 11.58
C LYS A 66 -1.99 -1.07 10.23
N ALA A 67 -1.13 -1.41 9.28
CA ALA A 67 -1.56 -1.80 7.93
C ALA A 67 -0.63 -2.86 7.33
N VAL A 68 -1.13 -3.57 6.33
CA VAL A 68 -0.32 -4.36 5.40
C VAL A 68 -0.01 -3.48 4.18
N GLY A 69 1.25 -3.24 3.91
CA GLY A 69 1.65 -2.37 2.80
C GLY A 69 3.11 -1.89 2.88
N GLU A 70 3.61 -1.39 1.78
CA GLU A 70 2.96 -1.19 0.50
C GLU A 70 2.99 -2.48 -0.32
N ILE A 71 1.85 -2.89 -0.87
CA ILE A 71 1.65 -4.13 -1.66
C ILE A 71 0.93 -3.82 -2.97
N GLY A 72 1.01 -4.66 -3.98
CA GLY A 72 0.29 -4.42 -5.22
C GLY A 72 1.00 -4.88 -6.47
N LEU A 73 0.87 -4.11 -7.58
CA LEU A 73 1.44 -4.42 -8.89
C LEU A 73 2.15 -3.19 -9.48
N ASP A 74 3.34 -3.40 -10.04
CA ASP A 74 4.07 -2.41 -10.83
C ASP A 74 4.58 -3.03 -12.14
N TYR A 75 3.96 -2.69 -13.27
CA TYR A 75 4.35 -3.16 -14.60
C TYR A 75 5.17 -2.12 -15.37
N TYR A 76 5.48 -0.99 -14.73
CA TYR A 76 6.30 0.05 -15.34
C TYR A 76 7.80 -0.28 -15.27
N TRP A 77 8.28 -0.73 -14.10
CA TRP A 77 9.68 -1.08 -13.93
C TRP A 77 10.01 -2.49 -14.43
N ASP A 78 9.01 -3.38 -14.44
CA ASP A 78 9.10 -4.76 -14.93
C ASP A 78 10.28 -5.56 -14.31
N ASN A 79 10.57 -5.27 -13.03
CA ASN A 79 11.67 -5.89 -12.30
C ASN A 79 11.40 -7.35 -11.95
N GLU A 80 10.12 -7.69 -11.74
CA GLU A 80 9.68 -9.03 -11.35
C GLU A 80 8.57 -9.51 -12.31
N PRO A 81 8.53 -10.80 -12.66
CA PRO A 81 7.48 -11.35 -13.52
C PRO A 81 6.08 -11.04 -12.99
N HIS A 82 5.15 -10.69 -13.87
CA HIS A 82 3.78 -10.29 -13.49
C HIS A 82 3.08 -11.37 -12.65
N GLU A 83 3.24 -12.65 -12.99
CA GLU A 83 2.67 -13.76 -12.23
C GLU A 83 3.25 -13.87 -10.81
N VAL A 84 4.51 -13.49 -10.61
CA VAL A 84 5.15 -13.47 -9.28
C VAL A 84 4.59 -12.32 -8.46
N GLN A 85 4.47 -11.13 -9.06
CA GLN A 85 3.85 -9.97 -8.43
C GLN A 85 2.40 -10.26 -8.02
N GLN A 86 1.58 -10.83 -8.94
CA GLN A 86 0.18 -11.18 -8.69
C GLN A 86 0.04 -12.21 -7.55
N LYS A 87 0.86 -13.27 -7.57
CA LYS A 87 0.88 -14.30 -6.51
C LYS A 87 1.10 -13.67 -5.14
N TRP A 88 2.14 -12.87 -4.99
CA TRP A 88 2.48 -12.28 -3.69
C TRP A 88 1.53 -11.15 -3.29
N PHE A 89 0.95 -10.44 -4.24
CA PHE A 89 -0.10 -9.46 -3.97
C PHE A 89 -1.32 -10.15 -3.35
N ILE A 90 -1.82 -11.24 -3.97
CA ILE A 90 -2.94 -12.03 -3.45
C ILE A 90 -2.64 -12.55 -2.05
N ARG A 91 -1.46 -13.17 -1.84
CA ARG A 91 -1.06 -13.69 -0.53
C ARG A 91 -1.02 -12.63 0.56
N GLN A 92 -0.58 -11.42 0.24
CA GLN A 92 -0.54 -10.31 1.19
C GLN A 92 -1.94 -9.74 1.47
N LEU A 93 -2.86 -9.76 0.52
CA LEU A 93 -4.27 -9.42 0.74
C LEU A 93 -4.96 -10.43 1.66
N GLU A 94 -4.75 -11.73 1.42
CA GLU A 94 -5.27 -12.80 2.26
C GLU A 94 -4.78 -12.64 3.71
N LEU A 95 -3.49 -12.42 3.90
CA LEU A 95 -2.91 -12.16 5.22
C LEU A 95 -3.52 -10.92 5.88
N ALA A 96 -3.75 -9.83 5.13
CA ALA A 96 -4.40 -8.63 5.65
C ALA A 96 -5.80 -8.94 6.21
N GLY A 97 -6.56 -9.81 5.53
CA GLY A 97 -7.86 -10.31 5.99
C GLY A 97 -7.77 -11.14 7.26
N GLU A 98 -6.79 -12.04 7.35
CA GLU A 98 -6.55 -12.90 8.52
C GLU A 98 -6.19 -12.06 9.76
N VAL A 99 -5.27 -11.09 9.61
CA VAL A 99 -4.83 -10.22 10.72
C VAL A 99 -5.75 -9.01 10.94
N LYS A 100 -6.81 -8.86 10.13
CA LYS A 100 -7.81 -7.78 10.20
C LYS A 100 -7.18 -6.38 10.17
N LYS A 101 -6.28 -6.14 9.24
CA LYS A 101 -5.61 -4.85 9.05
C LYS A 101 -5.94 -4.27 7.68
N PRO A 102 -6.06 -2.92 7.60
CA PRO A 102 -6.21 -2.23 6.32
C PRO A 102 -4.98 -2.40 5.44
N VAL A 103 -5.12 -2.11 4.15
CA VAL A 103 -4.05 -2.27 3.18
C VAL A 103 -3.64 -0.94 2.52
N ILE A 104 -2.37 -0.83 2.16
CA ILE A 104 -1.83 0.26 1.34
C ILE A 104 -1.45 -0.34 -0.02
N ILE A 105 -2.21 0.04 -1.05
CA ILE A 105 -2.12 -0.57 -2.39
C ILE A 105 -1.33 0.32 -3.33
N HIS A 106 -0.27 -0.24 -3.91
CA HIS A 106 0.46 0.28 -5.04
C HIS A 106 -0.13 -0.25 -6.35
N SER A 107 -0.28 0.62 -7.35
CA SER A 107 -0.65 0.19 -8.70
C SER A 107 -0.07 1.14 -9.75
N ARG A 108 0.78 0.61 -10.64
CA ARG A 108 1.39 1.38 -11.72
C ARG A 108 1.44 0.56 -13.00
N GLU A 109 0.86 1.11 -14.10
CA GLU A 109 0.69 0.45 -15.40
C GLU A 109 0.01 -0.94 -15.33
N ALA A 110 -0.68 -1.24 -14.21
CA ALA A 110 -1.30 -2.53 -13.89
C ALA A 110 -2.80 -2.42 -13.55
N ALA A 111 -3.47 -1.40 -14.08
CA ALA A 111 -4.84 -1.02 -13.70
C ALA A 111 -5.86 -2.16 -13.74
N ALA A 112 -5.87 -2.93 -14.83
CA ALA A 112 -6.85 -4.01 -15.04
C ALA A 112 -6.63 -5.17 -14.06
N ASP A 113 -5.40 -5.64 -13.93
CA ASP A 113 -5.06 -6.76 -13.06
C ASP A 113 -5.20 -6.38 -11.57
N THR A 114 -4.80 -5.15 -11.20
CA THR A 114 -5.04 -4.65 -9.84
C THR A 114 -6.53 -4.65 -9.52
N MET A 115 -7.37 -4.08 -10.39
CA MET A 115 -8.83 -4.05 -10.18
C MET A 115 -9.42 -5.46 -10.10
N TYR A 116 -8.96 -6.37 -10.97
CA TYR A 116 -9.40 -7.77 -10.95
C TYR A 116 -9.05 -8.46 -9.62
N ILE A 117 -7.81 -8.33 -9.16
CA ILE A 117 -7.36 -8.92 -7.90
C ILE A 117 -8.10 -8.30 -6.72
N MET A 118 -8.24 -6.99 -6.67
CA MET A 118 -8.96 -6.30 -5.61
C MET A 118 -10.43 -6.76 -5.51
N LYS A 119 -11.14 -6.89 -6.63
CA LYS A 119 -12.54 -7.37 -6.64
C LYS A 119 -12.69 -8.81 -6.15
N ASN A 120 -11.69 -9.66 -6.35
CA ASN A 120 -11.79 -11.07 -6.00
C ASN A 120 -11.19 -11.43 -4.63
N TYR A 121 -10.16 -10.69 -4.17
CA TYR A 121 -9.37 -11.07 -2.99
C TYR A 121 -9.35 -10.00 -1.88
N ALA A 122 -9.87 -8.79 -2.12
CA ALA A 122 -9.91 -7.73 -1.12
C ALA A 122 -11.32 -7.48 -0.55
N GLN A 123 -12.23 -8.44 -0.65
CA GLN A 123 -13.60 -8.31 -0.14
C GLN A 123 -13.58 -8.21 1.38
N GLY A 124 -14.22 -7.16 1.92
CA GLY A 124 -14.27 -6.90 3.36
C GLY A 124 -12.99 -6.27 3.95
N LEU A 125 -11.99 -6.01 3.11
CA LEU A 125 -10.85 -5.17 3.48
C LEU A 125 -11.19 -3.71 3.25
N ASP A 126 -10.53 -2.84 4.00
CA ASP A 126 -10.45 -1.40 3.75
C ASP A 126 -8.98 -0.98 3.56
N GLY A 127 -8.75 0.26 3.19
CA GLY A 127 -7.39 0.76 2.96
C GLY A 127 -7.36 1.91 1.96
N VAL A 128 -6.19 2.11 1.37
CA VAL A 128 -5.96 3.20 0.43
C VAL A 128 -5.28 2.71 -0.84
N ILE A 129 -5.75 3.20 -1.98
CA ILE A 129 -5.01 3.10 -3.24
C ILE A 129 -4.00 4.24 -3.24
N HIS A 130 -2.74 3.93 -2.95
CA HIS A 130 -1.70 4.92 -2.70
C HIS A 130 -1.24 5.58 -4.01
N CYS A 131 -0.93 6.89 -3.96
CA CYS A 131 -0.45 7.67 -5.10
C CYS A 131 -1.25 7.44 -6.39
N TYR A 132 -2.57 7.44 -6.29
CA TYR A 132 -3.48 7.14 -7.39
C TYR A 132 -3.19 7.94 -8.66
N SER A 133 -3.21 7.28 -9.83
CA SER A 133 -2.86 7.91 -11.11
C SER A 133 -3.75 7.54 -12.30
N TYR A 134 -4.82 6.77 -12.07
CA TYR A 134 -5.74 6.32 -13.12
C TYR A 134 -6.95 7.26 -13.30
N SER A 135 -8.02 6.77 -13.97
CA SER A 135 -9.19 7.55 -14.29
C SER A 135 -10.13 7.74 -13.09
N ARG A 136 -11.04 8.71 -13.20
CA ARG A 136 -12.07 8.96 -12.20
C ARG A 136 -13.01 7.78 -12.05
N GLU A 137 -13.44 7.17 -13.15
CA GLU A 137 -14.37 6.04 -13.14
C GLU A 137 -13.79 4.85 -12.35
N MET A 138 -12.50 4.60 -12.50
CA MET A 138 -11.82 3.56 -11.74
C MET A 138 -11.68 3.94 -10.26
N ALA A 139 -11.46 5.21 -9.93
CA ALA A 139 -11.44 5.67 -8.55
C ALA A 139 -12.81 5.45 -7.88
N GLU A 140 -13.91 5.77 -8.58
CA GLU A 140 -15.27 5.54 -8.11
C GLU A 140 -15.54 4.05 -7.83
N GLU A 141 -14.98 3.12 -8.61
CA GLU A 141 -15.08 1.68 -8.33
C GLU A 141 -14.36 1.30 -7.02
N TYR A 142 -13.15 1.80 -6.79
CA TYR A 142 -12.44 1.56 -5.53
C TYR A 142 -13.19 2.15 -4.33
N VAL A 143 -13.76 3.35 -4.47
CA VAL A 143 -14.57 3.98 -3.41
C VAL A 143 -15.82 3.16 -3.10
N LYS A 144 -16.52 2.61 -4.13
CA LYS A 144 -17.64 1.67 -3.93
C LYS A 144 -17.24 0.39 -3.20
N MET A 145 -15.98 -0.04 -3.33
CA MET A 145 -15.44 -1.18 -2.60
C MET A 145 -15.03 -0.84 -1.16
N GLY A 146 -15.10 0.44 -0.74
CA GLY A 146 -14.73 0.91 0.59
C GLY A 146 -13.31 1.46 0.71
N PHE A 147 -12.57 1.60 -0.39
CA PHE A 147 -11.19 2.09 -0.37
C PHE A 147 -11.12 3.62 -0.50
N TYR A 148 -10.14 4.21 0.19
CA TYR A 148 -9.76 5.60 0.01
C TYR A 148 -8.83 5.77 -1.20
N ILE A 149 -8.85 6.96 -1.78
CA ILE A 149 -7.96 7.33 -2.90
C ILE A 149 -6.88 8.28 -2.37
N GLY A 150 -5.63 7.82 -2.41
CA GLY A 150 -4.46 8.59 -1.99
C GLY A 150 -3.99 9.55 -3.09
N ILE A 151 -4.15 10.84 -2.87
CA ILE A 151 -3.72 11.88 -3.82
C ILE A 151 -2.32 12.35 -3.47
N GLY A 152 -1.35 12.04 -4.32
CA GLY A 152 0.05 12.45 -4.16
C GLY A 152 0.34 13.87 -4.68
N GLY A 153 1.57 14.35 -4.42
CA GLY A 153 2.03 15.69 -4.85
C GLY A 153 1.96 15.95 -6.36
N VAL A 154 1.86 14.90 -7.17
CA VAL A 154 1.65 14.98 -8.63
C VAL A 154 0.42 15.82 -9.00
N VAL A 155 -0.60 15.88 -8.15
CA VAL A 155 -1.81 16.72 -8.37
C VAL A 155 -1.47 18.20 -8.58
N THR A 156 -0.35 18.67 -8.04
CA THR A 156 0.10 20.08 -8.18
C THR A 156 0.70 20.39 -9.55
N PHE A 157 1.02 19.38 -10.36
CA PHE A 157 1.61 19.60 -11.68
C PHE A 157 0.59 20.18 -12.65
N LYS A 158 1.06 21.05 -13.56
CA LYS A 158 0.20 21.72 -14.54
C LYS A 158 -0.54 20.74 -15.47
N ASN A 159 0.10 19.62 -15.82
CA ASN A 159 -0.41 18.58 -16.71
C ASN A 159 -1.22 17.47 -15.99
N ALA A 160 -1.40 17.53 -14.68
CA ALA A 160 -2.12 16.51 -13.90
C ALA A 160 -3.65 16.62 -13.99
N LYS A 161 -4.21 16.83 -15.20
CA LYS A 161 -5.66 17.03 -15.39
C LYS A 161 -6.49 15.88 -14.84
N LYS A 162 -6.16 14.63 -15.20
CA LYS A 162 -6.90 13.45 -14.74
C LYS A 162 -6.94 13.36 -13.21
N LEU A 163 -5.79 13.56 -12.55
CA LEU A 163 -5.72 13.47 -11.09
C LEU A 163 -6.47 14.61 -10.40
N LYS A 164 -6.51 15.80 -11.00
CA LYS A 164 -7.33 16.93 -10.53
C LYS A 164 -8.82 16.62 -10.62
N ASP A 165 -9.26 15.95 -11.68
CA ASP A 165 -10.66 15.51 -11.84
C ASP A 165 -11.02 14.48 -10.77
N VAL A 166 -10.12 13.53 -10.45
CA VAL A 166 -10.31 12.57 -9.35
C VAL A 166 -10.41 13.29 -8.00
N ALA A 167 -9.53 14.25 -7.74
CA ALA A 167 -9.49 14.97 -6.47
C ALA A 167 -10.69 15.92 -6.26
N ALA A 168 -11.39 16.30 -7.34
CA ALA A 168 -12.55 17.19 -7.31
C ALA A 168 -13.90 16.44 -7.24
N ALA A 169 -13.88 15.11 -7.34
CA ALA A 169 -15.06 14.26 -7.34
C ALA A 169 -15.46 13.82 -5.95
#